data_a2e15a78b8d1c63bc748ac25be65fe74
#
_entry.id   a2e15a78b8d1c63bc748ac25be65fe74
#
_cell.length_a   1.000
_cell.length_b   1.000
_cell.length_c   1.000
_cell.angle_alpha   90.00
_cell.angle_beta   90.00
_cell.angle_gamma   90.00
#
_symmetry.space_group_name_H-M   'P 1'
#
loop_
_entity.id
_entity.type
_entity.pdbx_description
1 polymer ?
#
loop_
_entity_poly.entity_id
_entity_poly.type
_entity_poly.pdbx_seq_one_letter_code
_entity_poly.pdbx_strand_id
1 'polypeptide(L)'
;MEYERLVDLGAFEDGEPVELIGGQLIVAEPKGSEHATSVEMAGYALRATLPAGWIVRGQNPISLDDESAPEPDIAVVRGSLADYRHAHPAHQALIIEVAESSLAFDRIEKGSLYARAGIVDYWIVNLVDRVVEVYRDPGADLTAPYGWRYMSVERFTPPSSVAAIAVPAAAPIPVAALLP
;
A
#
# COMPACT_ATOMS: atom_id res chain seq x y z
N MET A 1 16.74 -10.34 -5.79
CA MET A 1 15.53 -10.94 -6.43
C MET A 1 15.74 -11.02 -7.95
N GLU A 2 15.22 -12.03 -8.64
CA GLU A 2 15.38 -12.16 -10.12
C GLU A 2 14.62 -11.04 -10.87
N TYR A 3 13.48 -10.64 -10.35
CA TYR A 3 12.68 -9.52 -10.88
C TYR A 3 13.46 -8.19 -10.89
N GLU A 4 14.09 -7.79 -9.77
CA GLU A 4 14.93 -6.58 -9.72
C GLU A 4 16.05 -6.61 -10.74
N ARG A 5 16.64 -7.82 -10.94
CA ARG A 5 17.66 -8.00 -11.97
C ARG A 5 17.12 -7.82 -13.38
N LEU A 6 15.88 -8.23 -13.66
CA LEU A 6 15.22 -7.99 -14.94
C LEU A 6 14.96 -6.50 -15.16
N VAL A 7 14.52 -5.79 -14.10
CA VAL A 7 14.36 -4.32 -14.13
C VAL A 7 15.69 -3.64 -14.44
N ASP A 8 16.77 -4.00 -13.73
CA ASP A 8 18.11 -3.44 -13.93
C ASP A 8 18.67 -3.71 -15.34
N LEU A 9 18.30 -4.83 -15.94
CA LEU A 9 18.68 -5.20 -17.31
C LEU A 9 17.82 -4.53 -18.39
N GLY A 10 16.80 -3.73 -18.01
CA GLY A 10 15.90 -3.09 -18.96
C GLY A 10 14.98 -4.08 -19.69
N ALA A 11 14.55 -5.15 -19.04
CA ALA A 11 13.65 -6.15 -19.60
C ALA A 11 12.22 -5.61 -19.81
N PHE A 12 11.89 -4.49 -19.18
CA PHE A 12 10.60 -3.79 -19.29
C PHE A 12 10.80 -2.45 -19.98
N GLU A 13 9.78 -1.94 -20.64
CA GLU A 13 9.83 -0.60 -21.23
C GLU A 13 9.88 0.48 -20.13
N ASP A 14 10.59 1.58 -20.40
CA ASP A 14 10.69 2.69 -19.44
C ASP A 14 9.30 3.24 -19.08
N GLY A 15 8.94 3.15 -17.80
CA GLY A 15 7.64 3.60 -17.29
C GLY A 15 6.50 2.60 -17.48
N GLU A 16 6.78 1.37 -17.92
CA GLU A 16 5.78 0.30 -17.91
C GLU A 16 5.44 -0.07 -16.45
N PRO A 17 4.15 0.05 -16.02
CA PRO A 17 3.76 -0.16 -14.63
C PRO A 17 3.62 -1.65 -14.33
N VAL A 18 4.75 -2.37 -14.23
CA VAL A 18 4.77 -3.82 -13.96
C VAL A 18 5.10 -4.06 -12.51
N GLU A 19 4.27 -4.84 -11.83
CA GLU A 19 4.49 -5.29 -10.45
C GLU A 19 4.70 -6.82 -10.42
N LEU A 20 5.55 -7.32 -9.52
CA LEU A 20 5.64 -8.75 -9.24
C LEU A 20 4.72 -9.08 -8.04
N ILE A 21 3.69 -9.88 -8.28
CA ILE A 21 2.69 -10.28 -7.28
C ILE A 21 2.56 -11.80 -7.26
N GLY A 22 3.03 -12.44 -6.19
CA GLY A 22 2.95 -13.90 -6.04
C GLY A 22 3.57 -14.69 -7.20
N GLY A 23 4.70 -14.25 -7.73
CA GLY A 23 5.40 -14.86 -8.86
C GLY A 23 4.83 -14.51 -10.24
N GLN A 24 3.81 -13.65 -10.32
CA GLN A 24 3.20 -13.21 -11.56
C GLN A 24 3.52 -11.74 -11.84
N LEU A 25 3.81 -11.43 -13.11
CA LEU A 25 3.96 -10.05 -13.57
C LEU A 25 2.58 -9.48 -13.88
N ILE A 26 2.21 -8.44 -13.16
CA ILE A 26 0.93 -7.75 -13.29
C ILE A 26 1.19 -6.37 -13.88
N VAL A 27 0.51 -6.04 -14.96
CA VAL A 27 0.53 -4.68 -15.53
C VAL A 27 -0.60 -3.90 -14.89
N ALA A 28 -0.25 -2.81 -14.20
CA ALA A 28 -1.24 -1.95 -13.57
C ALA A 28 -2.01 -1.12 -14.62
N GLU A 29 -3.30 -0.88 -14.35
CA GLU A 29 -4.13 -0.04 -15.21
C GLU A 29 -3.72 1.45 -15.12
N PRO A 30 -3.95 2.23 -16.18
CA PRO A 30 -3.73 3.68 -16.15
C PRO A 30 -4.58 4.34 -15.07
N LYS A 31 -3.98 5.24 -14.30
CA LYS A 31 -4.60 5.92 -13.16
C LYS A 31 -5.34 7.19 -13.62
N GLY A 32 -6.60 7.34 -13.20
CA GLY A 32 -7.40 8.54 -13.44
C GLY A 32 -6.99 9.74 -12.58
N SER A 33 -7.54 10.92 -12.87
CA SER A 33 -7.22 12.15 -12.13
C SER A 33 -7.68 12.12 -10.67
N GLU A 34 -8.82 11.50 -10.36
CA GLU A 34 -9.30 11.35 -8.98
C GLU A 34 -8.38 10.45 -8.16
N HIS A 35 -7.92 9.33 -8.74
CA HIS A 35 -6.95 8.45 -8.13
C HIS A 35 -5.64 9.22 -7.82
N ALA A 36 -5.05 9.90 -8.81
CA ALA A 36 -3.81 10.64 -8.63
C ALA A 36 -3.97 11.73 -7.55
N THR A 37 -5.09 12.45 -7.55
CA THR A 37 -5.39 13.47 -6.53
C THR A 37 -5.49 12.86 -5.13
N SER A 38 -6.17 11.72 -4.99
CA SER A 38 -6.30 11.03 -3.70
C SER A 38 -4.94 10.54 -3.17
N VAL A 39 -4.08 10.00 -4.04
CA VAL A 39 -2.70 9.59 -3.66
C VAL A 39 -1.91 10.78 -3.11
N GLU A 40 -1.95 11.93 -3.80
CA GLU A 40 -1.27 13.15 -3.34
C GLU A 40 -1.84 13.66 -2.02
N MET A 41 -3.18 13.71 -1.88
CA MET A 41 -3.86 14.12 -0.64
C MET A 41 -3.47 13.22 0.54
N ALA A 42 -3.51 11.90 0.35
CA ALA A 42 -3.13 10.93 1.36
C ALA A 42 -1.64 11.04 1.74
N GLY A 43 -0.77 11.19 0.75
CA GLY A 43 0.66 11.43 0.99
C GLY A 43 0.93 12.71 1.77
N TYR A 44 0.22 13.80 1.47
CA TYR A 44 0.33 15.07 2.19
C TYR A 44 -0.19 14.94 3.64
N ALA A 45 -1.36 14.34 3.84
CA ALA A 45 -1.96 14.14 5.16
C ALA A 45 -1.05 13.27 6.06
N LEU A 46 -0.50 12.19 5.53
CA LEU A 46 0.44 11.35 6.26
C LEU A 46 1.71 12.12 6.68
N ARG A 47 2.35 12.83 5.75
CA ARG A 47 3.56 13.60 6.07
C ARG A 47 3.34 14.65 7.16
N ALA A 48 2.12 15.19 7.26
CA ALA A 48 1.74 16.16 8.29
C ALA A 48 1.50 15.52 9.67
N THR A 49 1.21 14.21 9.73
CA THR A 49 0.79 13.51 10.97
C THR A 49 1.83 12.55 11.52
N LEU A 50 2.79 12.14 10.69
CA LEU A 50 3.84 11.20 11.10
C LEU A 50 4.90 11.87 11.96
N PRO A 51 5.37 11.22 13.05
CA PRO A 51 6.48 11.70 13.84
C PRO A 51 7.82 11.56 13.09
N ALA A 52 8.87 12.21 13.59
CA ALA A 52 10.22 12.10 13.05
C ALA A 52 10.70 10.62 13.03
N GLY A 53 11.48 10.25 12.01
CA GLY A 53 11.98 8.89 11.81
C GLY A 53 11.03 7.97 11.04
N TRP A 54 9.97 8.54 10.45
CA TRP A 54 9.08 7.85 9.51
C TRP A 54 9.01 8.63 8.20
N ILE A 55 8.92 7.91 7.10
CA ILE A 55 8.80 8.50 5.77
C ILE A 55 7.63 7.89 5.00
N VAL A 56 7.08 8.70 4.11
CA VAL A 56 6.02 8.31 3.17
C VAL A 56 6.66 8.12 1.80
N ARG A 57 6.54 6.92 1.26
CA ARG A 57 6.94 6.57 -0.10
C ARG A 57 5.67 6.44 -0.94
N GLY A 58 5.60 7.16 -2.04
CA GLY A 58 4.48 7.08 -2.99
C GLY A 58 4.91 6.34 -4.24
N GLN A 59 4.14 5.35 -4.68
CA GLN A 59 4.30 4.64 -5.95
C GLN A 59 5.74 4.16 -6.17
N ASN A 60 6.29 3.51 -5.18
CA ASN A 60 7.63 2.94 -5.21
C ASN A 60 7.57 1.49 -4.76
N PRO A 61 8.38 0.60 -5.36
CA PRO A 61 8.43 -0.79 -4.98
C PRO A 61 8.74 -1.00 -3.49
N ILE A 62 8.14 -2.04 -2.94
CA ILE A 62 8.51 -2.63 -1.66
C ILE A 62 8.94 -4.09 -1.89
N SER A 63 9.80 -4.62 -1.03
CA SER A 63 10.23 -6.00 -1.12
C SER A 63 9.53 -6.81 -0.03
N LEU A 64 8.66 -7.73 -0.41
CA LEU A 64 7.96 -8.59 0.54
C LEU A 64 8.66 -9.93 0.68
N ASP A 65 8.95 -10.58 -0.44
CA ASP A 65 9.66 -11.87 -0.54
C ASP A 65 10.27 -12.03 -1.94
N ASP A 66 10.79 -13.22 -2.27
CA ASP A 66 11.43 -13.49 -3.57
C ASP A 66 10.43 -13.53 -4.74
N GLU A 67 9.14 -13.63 -4.46
CA GLU A 67 8.06 -13.74 -5.45
C GLU A 67 7.18 -12.48 -5.51
N SER A 68 7.46 -11.45 -4.67
CA SER A 68 6.56 -10.31 -4.56
C SER A 68 7.28 -9.00 -4.28
N ALA A 69 7.19 -8.10 -5.25
CA ALA A 69 7.67 -6.72 -5.19
C ALA A 69 6.56 -5.77 -5.71
N PRO A 70 5.48 -5.58 -4.94
CA PRO A 70 4.41 -4.67 -5.34
C PRO A 70 4.83 -3.20 -5.23
N GLU A 71 4.12 -2.34 -5.99
CA GLU A 71 4.25 -0.88 -5.93
C GLU A 71 2.98 -0.25 -5.33
N PRO A 72 2.83 -0.25 -4.01
CA PRO A 72 1.65 0.36 -3.39
C PRO A 72 1.58 1.85 -3.69
N ASP A 73 0.38 2.40 -3.75
CA ASP A 73 0.20 3.84 -3.94
C ASP A 73 0.90 4.63 -2.83
N ILE A 74 0.84 4.13 -1.58
CA ILE A 74 1.62 4.70 -0.47
C ILE A 74 2.12 3.59 0.46
N ALA A 75 3.38 3.69 0.86
CA ALA A 75 3.95 2.92 1.96
C ALA A 75 4.55 3.85 3.02
N VAL A 76 4.24 3.60 4.30
CA VAL A 76 4.88 4.25 5.44
C VAL A 76 5.93 3.31 6.01
N VAL A 77 7.17 3.78 6.04
CA VAL A 77 8.32 3.00 6.47
C VAL A 77 9.18 3.78 7.46
N ARG A 78 9.94 3.09 8.29
CA ARG A 78 10.84 3.70 9.26
C ARG A 78 12.13 4.17 8.60
N GLY A 79 12.72 5.27 9.09
CA GLY A 79 14.04 5.74 8.66
C GLY A 79 13.99 7.01 7.84
N SER A 80 14.95 7.15 6.92
CA SER A 80 15.13 8.27 6.02
C SER A 80 15.21 7.80 4.56
N LEU A 81 15.08 8.73 3.61
CA LEU A 81 15.21 8.39 2.18
C LEU A 81 16.58 7.80 1.84
N ALA A 82 17.63 8.18 2.56
CA ALA A 82 18.98 7.68 2.33
C ALA A 82 19.14 6.18 2.65
N ASP A 83 18.34 5.66 3.58
CA ASP A 83 18.40 4.27 4.02
C ASP A 83 17.94 3.31 2.91
N TYR A 84 17.14 3.81 1.96
CA TYR A 84 16.56 3.03 0.85
C TYR A 84 17.22 3.30 -0.51
N ARG A 85 18.48 3.80 -0.49
CA ARG A 85 19.24 4.08 -1.73
C ARG A 85 19.58 2.80 -2.51
N HIS A 86 19.81 1.69 -1.83
CA HIS A 86 20.38 0.46 -2.41
C HIS A 86 19.46 -0.75 -2.29
N ALA A 87 18.33 -0.61 -1.60
CA ALA A 87 17.34 -1.67 -1.46
C ALA A 87 15.95 -1.09 -1.18
N HIS A 88 14.92 -1.77 -1.65
CA HIS A 88 13.54 -1.44 -1.30
C HIS A 88 13.23 -1.83 0.15
N PRO A 89 12.31 -1.13 0.85
CA PRO A 89 11.93 -1.47 2.21
C PRO A 89 11.27 -2.86 2.26
N ALA A 90 11.71 -3.69 3.22
CA ALA A 90 11.11 -5.00 3.49
C ALA A 90 10.09 -4.97 4.65
N HIS A 91 9.99 -3.85 5.38
CA HIS A 91 9.07 -3.70 6.51
C HIS A 91 8.29 -2.39 6.38
N GLN A 92 6.98 -2.51 6.29
CA GLN A 92 6.05 -1.40 6.16
C GLN A 92 5.17 -1.33 7.41
N ALA A 93 5.03 -0.12 7.99
CA ALA A 93 4.13 0.12 9.10
C ALA A 93 2.66 0.29 8.64
N LEU A 94 2.50 0.83 7.43
CA LEU A 94 1.21 1.04 6.79
C LEU A 94 1.39 0.95 5.29
N ILE A 95 0.45 0.29 4.62
CA ILE A 95 0.24 0.37 3.18
C ILE A 95 -1.11 0.98 2.90
N ILE A 96 -1.18 1.86 1.89
CA ILE A 96 -2.43 2.40 1.36
C ILE A 96 -2.49 2.17 -0.14
N GLU A 97 -3.60 1.61 -0.60
CA GLU A 97 -4.00 1.59 -2.00
C GLU A 97 -5.18 2.53 -2.21
N VAL A 98 -5.18 3.25 -3.31
CA VAL A 98 -6.30 4.09 -3.74
C VAL A 98 -7.03 3.33 -4.85
N ALA A 99 -8.26 2.94 -4.61
CA ALA A 99 -8.97 2.00 -5.46
C ALA A 99 -10.19 2.63 -6.13
N GLU A 100 -10.27 2.46 -7.44
CA GLU A 100 -11.44 2.71 -8.27
C GLU A 100 -11.79 1.45 -9.06
N SER A 101 -11.14 1.18 -10.18
CA SER A 101 -11.29 -0.05 -10.96
C SER A 101 -10.61 -1.27 -10.31
N SER A 102 -9.51 -1.06 -9.59
CA SER A 102 -8.70 -2.11 -8.91
C SER A 102 -9.32 -2.66 -7.63
N LEU A 103 -10.43 -2.12 -7.13
CA LEU A 103 -10.97 -2.39 -5.79
C LEU A 103 -11.09 -3.89 -5.43
N ALA A 104 -11.50 -4.73 -6.36
CA ALA A 104 -11.61 -6.17 -6.13
C ALA A 104 -10.23 -6.83 -5.97
N PHE A 105 -9.25 -6.44 -6.79
CA PHE A 105 -7.88 -6.93 -6.73
C PHE A 105 -7.19 -6.50 -5.44
N ASP A 106 -7.35 -5.24 -5.04
CA ASP A 106 -6.77 -4.69 -3.80
C ASP A 106 -7.34 -5.36 -2.55
N ARG A 107 -8.65 -5.66 -2.55
CA ARG A 107 -9.30 -6.37 -1.43
C ARG A 107 -8.89 -7.84 -1.32
N ILE A 108 -8.76 -8.55 -2.45
CA ILE A 108 -8.60 -9.99 -2.48
C ILE A 108 -7.14 -10.38 -2.63
N GLU A 109 -6.50 -10.00 -3.72
CA GLU A 109 -5.13 -10.43 -4.03
C GLU A 109 -4.10 -9.67 -3.20
N LYS A 110 -4.06 -8.32 -3.32
CA LYS A 110 -3.11 -7.51 -2.53
C LYS A 110 -3.39 -7.63 -1.03
N GLY A 111 -4.67 -7.65 -0.62
CA GLY A 111 -5.03 -7.84 0.79
C GLY A 111 -4.52 -9.16 1.38
N SER A 112 -4.64 -10.27 0.64
CA SER A 112 -4.10 -11.56 1.06
C SER A 112 -2.56 -11.56 1.08
N LEU A 113 -1.93 -10.96 0.07
CA LEU A 113 -0.48 -10.83 -0.02
C LEU A 113 0.10 -10.03 1.15
N TYR A 114 -0.47 -8.86 1.44
CA TYR A 114 -0.02 -8.00 2.53
C TYR A 114 -0.26 -8.62 3.91
N ALA A 115 -1.38 -9.35 4.08
CA ALA A 115 -1.62 -10.12 5.30
C ALA A 115 -0.57 -11.24 5.49
N ARG A 116 -0.22 -11.99 4.42
CA ARG A 116 0.86 -12.99 4.44
C ARG A 116 2.21 -12.38 4.81
N ALA A 117 2.50 -11.20 4.33
CA ALA A 117 3.73 -10.46 4.65
C ALA A 117 3.75 -9.89 6.09
N GLY A 118 2.66 -10.05 6.85
CA GLY A 118 2.55 -9.60 8.24
C GLY A 118 2.37 -8.08 8.39
N ILE A 119 1.91 -7.39 7.36
CA ILE A 119 1.60 -5.95 7.41
C ILE A 119 0.36 -5.77 8.26
N VAL A 120 0.50 -5.10 9.41
CA VAL A 120 -0.55 -5.03 10.44
C VAL A 120 -1.59 -3.94 10.20
N ASP A 121 -1.33 -3.01 9.27
CA ASP A 121 -2.22 -1.88 8.97
C ASP A 121 -2.22 -1.68 7.43
N TYR A 122 -3.33 -2.03 6.81
CA TYR A 122 -3.54 -1.90 5.37
C TYR A 122 -4.84 -1.12 5.13
N TRP A 123 -4.78 -0.05 4.35
CA TRP A 123 -5.94 0.77 4.05
C TRP A 123 -6.23 0.78 2.55
N ILE A 124 -7.51 0.75 2.21
CA ILE A 124 -7.98 1.03 0.86
C ILE A 124 -8.78 2.32 0.89
N VAL A 125 -8.31 3.34 0.20
CA VAL A 125 -9.10 4.54 -0.08
C VAL A 125 -10.01 4.22 -1.25
N ASN A 126 -11.22 3.80 -0.93
CA ASN A 126 -12.23 3.35 -1.89
C ASN A 126 -12.96 4.57 -2.47
N LEU A 127 -12.61 4.95 -3.69
CA LEU A 127 -13.19 6.10 -4.38
C LEU A 127 -14.63 5.84 -4.84
N VAL A 128 -14.97 4.57 -5.11
CA VAL A 128 -16.33 4.19 -5.55
C VAL A 128 -17.38 4.47 -4.48
N ASP A 129 -17.09 4.01 -3.25
CA ASP A 129 -18.01 4.15 -2.11
C ASP A 129 -17.72 5.41 -1.27
N ARG A 130 -16.61 6.13 -1.57
CA ARG A 130 -16.10 7.30 -0.83
C ARG A 130 -15.88 7.01 0.66
N VAL A 131 -15.17 5.93 0.94
CA VAL A 131 -14.82 5.44 2.29
C VAL A 131 -13.36 5.05 2.37
N VAL A 132 -12.81 4.99 3.58
CA VAL A 132 -11.54 4.32 3.85
C VAL A 132 -11.84 2.97 4.50
N GLU A 133 -11.38 1.90 3.89
CA GLU A 133 -11.45 0.55 4.44
C GLU A 133 -10.12 0.26 5.14
N VAL A 134 -10.19 -0.11 6.41
CA VAL A 134 -9.03 -0.38 7.25
C VAL A 134 -8.99 -1.86 7.58
N TYR A 135 -7.93 -2.52 7.13
CA TYR A 135 -7.68 -3.94 7.26
C TYR A 135 -6.62 -4.18 8.31
N ARG A 136 -6.92 -5.01 9.33
CA ARG A 136 -6.05 -5.30 10.47
C ARG A 136 -6.15 -6.76 10.90
N ASP A 137 -5.30 -7.16 11.83
CA ASP A 137 -5.24 -8.51 12.38
C ASP A 137 -5.01 -9.58 11.29
N PRO A 138 -3.82 -9.55 10.62
CA PRO A 138 -3.51 -10.56 9.61
C PRO A 138 -3.48 -11.95 10.24
N GLY A 139 -4.20 -12.90 9.63
CA GLY A 139 -4.34 -14.26 10.12
C GLY A 139 -4.39 -15.28 8.99
N ALA A 140 -4.05 -16.54 9.29
CA ALA A 140 -4.07 -17.61 8.33
C ALA A 140 -5.51 -17.96 7.89
N ASP A 141 -5.72 -18.08 6.58
CA ASP A 141 -6.96 -18.56 5.97
C ASP A 141 -6.63 -19.25 4.66
N LEU A 142 -6.70 -20.59 4.64
CA LEU A 142 -6.38 -21.41 3.48
C LEU A 142 -7.30 -21.19 2.28
N THR A 143 -8.41 -20.48 2.45
CA THR A 143 -9.33 -20.13 1.35
C THR A 143 -8.93 -18.83 0.63
N ALA A 144 -8.03 -18.05 1.22
CA ALA A 144 -7.50 -16.82 0.62
C ALA A 144 -6.38 -17.13 -0.40
N PRO A 145 -6.16 -16.29 -1.44
CA PRO A 145 -5.20 -16.53 -2.52
C PRO A 145 -3.79 -16.90 -2.07
N TYR A 146 -3.27 -16.26 -1.01
CA TYR A 146 -1.93 -16.52 -0.46
C TYR A 146 -1.98 -17.18 0.92
N GLY A 147 -3.12 -17.81 1.29
CA GLY A 147 -3.29 -18.53 2.55
C GLY A 147 -3.44 -17.63 3.78
N TRP A 148 -3.62 -16.32 3.60
CA TRP A 148 -3.76 -15.32 4.66
C TRP A 148 -4.78 -14.26 4.30
N ARG A 149 -5.41 -13.68 5.32
CA ARG A 149 -6.28 -12.51 5.17
C ARG A 149 -6.27 -11.65 6.43
N TYR A 150 -6.85 -10.47 6.34
CA TYR A 150 -7.15 -9.65 7.50
C TYR A 150 -8.45 -10.10 8.15
N MET A 151 -8.41 -10.32 9.47
CA MET A 151 -9.56 -10.78 10.26
C MET A 151 -10.47 -9.62 10.70
N SER A 152 -9.94 -8.39 10.70
CA SER A 152 -10.69 -7.17 11.01
C SER A 152 -10.71 -6.27 9.78
N VAL A 153 -11.91 -5.83 9.39
CA VAL A 153 -12.13 -4.86 8.32
C VAL A 153 -13.16 -3.85 8.80
N GLU A 154 -12.73 -2.60 8.93
CA GLU A 154 -13.60 -1.49 9.31
C GLU A 154 -13.73 -0.48 8.18
N ARG A 155 -14.90 0.17 8.05
CA ARG A 155 -15.16 1.19 7.03
C ARG A 155 -15.40 2.53 7.70
N PHE A 156 -14.66 3.54 7.27
CA PHE A 156 -14.72 4.89 7.80
C PHE A 156 -15.19 5.87 6.74
N THR A 157 -16.19 6.69 7.09
CA THR A 157 -16.72 7.76 6.23
C THR A 157 -16.47 9.12 6.89
N PRO A 158 -16.42 10.23 6.14
CA PRO A 158 -16.48 11.56 6.76
C PRO A 158 -17.72 11.71 7.66
N PRO A 159 -17.62 12.34 8.85
CA PRO A 159 -16.49 13.13 9.36
C PRO A 159 -15.50 12.34 10.25
N SER A 160 -15.49 11.00 10.21
CA SER A 160 -14.59 10.20 11.03
C SER A 160 -13.10 10.39 10.65
N SER A 161 -12.21 9.85 11.49
CA SER A 161 -10.76 9.84 11.28
C SER A 161 -10.20 8.43 11.42
N VAL A 162 -9.09 8.16 10.75
CA VAL A 162 -8.33 6.91 10.81
C VAL A 162 -6.94 7.17 11.38
N ALA A 163 -6.36 6.19 12.06
CA ALA A 163 -5.02 6.32 12.64
C ALA A 163 -4.15 5.13 12.23
N ALA A 164 -2.89 5.41 11.89
CA ALA A 164 -1.86 4.41 11.61
C ALA A 164 -1.39 3.77 12.93
N ILE A 165 -1.94 2.58 13.26
CA ILE A 165 -1.69 1.94 14.57
C ILE A 165 -0.25 1.45 14.76
N ALA A 166 0.43 1.11 13.69
CA ALA A 166 1.81 0.64 13.73
C ALA A 166 2.84 1.79 13.84
N VAL A 167 2.38 3.05 13.77
CA VAL A 167 3.23 4.23 13.93
C VAL A 167 2.93 4.91 15.26
N PRO A 168 3.75 4.67 16.32
CA PRO A 168 3.53 5.30 17.62
C PRO A 168 3.49 6.84 17.51
N ALA A 169 2.52 7.45 18.18
CA ALA A 169 2.31 8.90 18.19
C ALA A 169 1.92 9.55 16.83
N ALA A 170 1.55 8.77 15.81
CA ALA A 170 0.91 9.34 14.63
C ALA A 170 -0.46 9.93 15.02
N ALA A 171 -0.73 11.15 14.54
CA ALA A 171 -2.04 11.76 14.76
C ALA A 171 -3.10 11.14 13.83
N PRO A 172 -4.37 11.04 14.26
CA PRO A 172 -5.45 10.62 13.37
C PRO A 172 -5.63 11.54 12.16
N ILE A 173 -5.92 10.94 11.01
CA ILE A 173 -6.15 11.64 9.74
C ILE A 173 -7.66 11.67 9.48
N PRO A 174 -8.25 12.85 9.23
CA PRO A 174 -9.65 12.92 8.79
C PRO A 174 -9.86 12.17 7.47
N VAL A 175 -10.88 11.33 7.39
CA VAL A 175 -11.20 10.58 6.15
C VAL A 175 -11.39 11.51 4.96
N ALA A 176 -11.99 12.69 5.20
CA ALA A 176 -12.14 13.72 4.16
C ALA A 176 -10.81 14.27 3.59
N ALA A 177 -9.70 14.09 4.29
CA ALA A 177 -8.37 14.48 3.80
C ALA A 177 -7.72 13.43 2.87
N LEU A 178 -8.35 12.28 2.73
CA LEU A 178 -7.90 11.17 1.87
C LEU A 178 -8.74 11.03 0.60
N LEU A 179 -9.90 11.68 0.55
CA LEU A 179 -10.89 11.60 -0.54
C LEU A 179 -10.93 12.91 -1.31
N PRO A 180 -10.81 12.90 -2.65
CA PRO A 180 -10.89 14.10 -3.48
C PRO A 180 -12.29 14.70 -3.58
#